data_d75b381b5378d7e6aa5fa9bded2f6770
#
_entry.id   d75b381b5378d7e6aa5fa9bded2f6770
#
_cell.length_a   1.000
_cell.length_b   1.000
_cell.length_c   1.000
_cell.angle_alpha   90.00
_cell.angle_beta   90.00
_cell.angle_gamma   90.00
#
_symmetry.space_group_name_H-M   'P 1'
#
loop_
_entity.id
_entity.type
_entity.pdbx_description
1 polymer ?
#
loop_
_entity_poly.entity_id
_entity_poly.type
_entity_poly.pdbx_seq_one_letter_code
_entity_poly.pdbx_strand_id
1 'polypeptide(L)'
;MGRKSADRTAEDTSELSPVDGLAQLSFVVHRMLEHRAAEHDLSIIQTRLLGVLRDRHPTINELGKLLGLDKSSTSGLVERAERRGLVARSPSPADGRSVLVSLTDAGRSLVSDASSQFTADVSALLDRLSQHDRRALTTIVTRLLVAHAADQGIELFPETR
;
A
#
# COMPACT_ATOMS: atom_id res chain seq x y z
N MET A 1 -42.47 -35.64 33.26
CA MET A 1 -42.08 -34.21 33.14
C MET A 1 -40.61 -34.15 32.87
N GLY A 2 -40.23 -34.13 31.60
CA GLY A 2 -38.86 -34.17 31.14
C GLY A 2 -38.36 -32.74 30.82
N ARG A 3 -37.35 -32.28 31.54
CA ARG A 3 -36.56 -31.12 31.17
C ARG A 3 -35.60 -31.52 30.06
N LYS A 4 -35.90 -31.14 28.82
CA LYS A 4 -34.94 -31.10 27.74
C LYS A 4 -33.97 -29.95 28.02
N SER A 5 -32.82 -30.25 28.61
CA SER A 5 -31.65 -29.43 28.56
C SER A 5 -31.26 -29.25 27.10
N ALA A 6 -31.38 -28.05 26.62
CA ALA A 6 -30.77 -27.64 25.35
C ALA A 6 -29.24 -27.69 25.55
N ASP A 7 -28.66 -28.74 25.00
CA ASP A 7 -27.22 -28.82 24.73
C ASP A 7 -26.92 -27.81 23.64
N ARG A 8 -26.58 -26.60 24.07
CA ARG A 8 -26.03 -25.58 23.19
C ARG A 8 -24.53 -25.85 23.15
N THR A 9 -24.17 -26.77 22.25
CA THR A 9 -22.79 -27.00 21.86
C THR A 9 -22.11 -25.64 21.69
N ALA A 10 -21.13 -25.39 22.54
CA ALA A 10 -20.17 -24.30 22.42
C ALA A 10 -19.23 -24.66 21.25
N GLU A 11 -19.75 -24.58 20.04
CA GLU A 11 -18.96 -24.59 18.82
C GLU A 11 -18.54 -23.15 18.52
N ASP A 12 -17.29 -22.91 18.81
CA ASP A 12 -16.35 -22.16 18.02
C ASP A 12 -16.61 -20.66 17.82
N THR A 13 -15.92 -19.90 18.62
CA THR A 13 -15.77 -18.46 18.45
C THR A 13 -14.32 -18.05 18.19
N SER A 14 -13.54 -18.85 17.47
CA SER A 14 -12.16 -18.47 17.15
C SER A 14 -11.96 -17.99 15.71
N GLU A 15 -12.97 -18.01 14.86
CA GLU A 15 -12.88 -17.47 13.50
C GLU A 15 -13.41 -16.03 13.44
N LEU A 16 -12.51 -15.10 13.04
CA LEU A 16 -12.91 -13.73 12.73
C LEU A 16 -13.78 -13.72 11.46
N SER A 17 -14.80 -12.85 11.44
CA SER A 17 -15.47 -12.57 10.18
C SER A 17 -14.47 -12.05 9.15
N PRO A 18 -14.72 -12.26 7.83
CA PRO A 18 -13.83 -11.68 6.81
C PRO A 18 -13.63 -10.17 6.94
N VAL A 19 -14.65 -9.45 7.38
CA VAL A 19 -14.59 -7.99 7.61
C VAL A 19 -13.67 -7.67 8.77
N ASP A 20 -13.85 -8.32 9.92
CA ASP A 20 -13.03 -8.10 11.12
C ASP A 20 -11.58 -8.55 10.86
N GLY A 21 -11.40 -9.69 10.18
CA GLY A 21 -10.09 -10.21 9.81
C GLY A 21 -9.30 -9.23 8.95
N LEU A 22 -9.92 -8.70 7.89
CA LEU A 22 -9.31 -7.69 7.02
C LEU A 22 -9.00 -6.40 7.78
N ALA A 23 -9.92 -5.94 8.64
CA ALA A 23 -9.69 -4.74 9.45
C ALA A 23 -8.50 -4.94 10.41
N GLN A 24 -8.45 -6.04 11.15
CA GLN A 24 -7.35 -6.33 12.07
C GLN A 24 -6.02 -6.51 11.33
N LEU A 25 -6.01 -7.25 10.21
CA LEU A 25 -4.81 -7.44 9.40
C LEU A 25 -4.30 -6.10 8.85
N SER A 26 -5.19 -5.21 8.41
CA SER A 26 -4.81 -3.88 7.93
C SER A 26 -4.09 -3.07 9.00
N PHE A 27 -4.53 -3.11 10.27
CA PHE A 27 -3.86 -2.45 11.38
C PHE A 27 -2.47 -3.04 11.66
N VAL A 28 -2.32 -4.37 11.56
CA VAL A 28 -1.01 -5.03 11.76
C VAL A 28 -0.03 -4.59 10.68
N VAL A 29 -0.42 -4.67 9.41
CA VAL A 29 0.44 -4.29 8.26
C VAL A 29 0.74 -2.79 8.29
N HIS A 30 -0.26 -1.96 8.64
CA HIS A 30 -0.07 -0.51 8.74
C HIS A 30 0.96 -0.13 9.80
N ARG A 31 0.93 -0.75 10.99
CA ARG A 31 1.94 -0.53 12.03
C ARG A 31 3.35 -0.92 11.60
N MET A 32 3.49 -2.03 10.84
CA MET A 32 4.80 -2.41 10.27
C MET A 32 5.31 -1.34 9.32
N LEU A 33 4.43 -0.81 8.46
CA LEU A 33 4.77 0.25 7.53
C LEU A 33 5.14 1.56 8.25
N GLU A 34 4.37 1.95 9.28
CA GLU A 34 4.66 3.14 10.11
C GLU A 34 6.02 3.02 10.80
N HIS A 35 6.33 1.85 11.34
CA HIS A 35 7.62 1.61 12.00
C HIS A 35 8.78 1.82 11.01
N ARG A 36 8.70 1.22 9.82
CA ARG A 36 9.73 1.39 8.79
C ARG A 36 9.79 2.81 8.22
N ALA A 37 8.65 3.47 8.09
CA ALA A 37 8.61 4.87 7.69
C ALA A 37 9.34 5.79 8.70
N ALA A 38 9.10 5.55 9.99
CA ALA A 38 9.71 6.34 11.06
C ALA A 38 11.24 6.21 11.12
N GLU A 39 11.81 5.05 10.80
CA GLU A 39 13.27 4.84 10.72
C GLU A 39 13.94 5.73 9.66
N HIS A 40 13.17 6.23 8.69
CA HIS A 40 13.63 7.11 7.62
C HIS A 40 13.07 8.55 7.73
N ASP A 41 12.52 8.91 8.89
CA ASP A 41 11.85 10.21 9.10
C ASP A 41 10.75 10.49 8.06
N LEU A 42 9.99 9.47 7.66
CA LEU A 42 8.88 9.58 6.72
C LEU A 42 7.55 9.48 7.44
N SER A 43 6.60 10.33 7.04
CA SER A 43 5.19 10.09 7.36
C SER A 43 4.60 9.02 6.42
N ILE A 44 3.51 8.39 6.82
CA ILE A 44 2.80 7.39 6.00
C ILE A 44 2.46 7.92 4.60
N ILE A 45 2.01 9.17 4.50
CA ILE A 45 1.66 9.73 3.19
C ILE A 45 2.90 9.98 2.31
N GLN A 46 4.06 10.29 2.91
CA GLN A 46 5.34 10.37 2.19
C GLN A 46 5.79 8.96 1.74
N THR A 47 5.64 7.95 2.58
CA THR A 47 5.93 6.56 2.22
C THR A 47 5.05 6.10 1.06
N ARG A 48 3.74 6.42 1.07
CA ARG A 48 2.84 6.13 -0.04
C ARG A 48 3.23 6.86 -1.34
N LEU A 49 3.61 8.14 -1.23
CA LEU A 49 4.13 8.91 -2.37
C LEU A 49 5.32 8.19 -3.01
N LEU A 50 6.34 7.89 -2.21
CA LEU A 50 7.56 7.24 -2.71
C LEU A 50 7.27 5.84 -3.26
N GLY A 51 6.37 5.09 -2.64
CA GLY A 51 5.91 3.78 -3.11
C GLY A 51 5.25 3.84 -4.50
N VAL A 52 4.40 4.85 -4.76
CA VAL A 52 3.80 5.07 -6.09
C VAL A 52 4.87 5.41 -7.12
N LEU A 53 5.86 6.23 -6.74
CA LEU A 53 6.92 6.69 -7.64
C LEU A 53 7.99 5.62 -7.92
N ARG A 54 8.02 4.52 -7.18
CA ARG A 54 8.91 3.38 -7.45
C ARG A 54 8.69 2.79 -8.84
N ASP A 55 7.43 2.65 -9.21
CA ASP A 55 7.02 1.91 -10.41
C ASP A 55 6.37 2.83 -11.48
N ARG A 56 6.26 4.14 -11.22
CA ARG A 56 5.52 5.10 -12.07
C ARG A 56 6.17 6.48 -12.06
N HIS A 57 5.95 7.22 -13.16
CA HIS A 57 6.30 8.64 -13.28
C HIS A 57 5.02 9.46 -13.56
N PRO A 58 4.12 9.59 -12.58
CA PRO A 58 2.83 10.24 -12.77
C PRO A 58 2.98 11.77 -12.84
N THR A 59 1.98 12.40 -13.45
CA THR A 59 1.74 13.85 -13.26
C THR A 59 1.23 14.13 -11.85
N ILE A 60 1.27 15.40 -11.44
CA ILE A 60 0.71 15.83 -10.12
C ILE A 60 -0.78 15.45 -9.99
N ASN A 61 -1.55 15.55 -11.08
CA ASN A 61 -2.97 15.21 -11.04
C ASN A 61 -3.21 13.70 -10.90
N GLU A 62 -2.46 12.88 -11.62
CA GLU A 62 -2.51 11.42 -11.49
C GLU A 62 -2.07 10.97 -10.10
N LEU A 63 -1.01 11.60 -9.58
CA LEU A 63 -0.51 11.32 -8.24
C LEU A 63 -1.56 11.64 -7.16
N GLY A 64 -2.28 12.75 -7.31
CA GLY A 64 -3.40 13.10 -6.43
C GLY A 64 -4.49 12.01 -6.42
N LYS A 65 -4.88 11.51 -7.60
CA LYS A 65 -5.84 10.41 -7.71
C LYS A 65 -5.34 9.14 -7.02
N LEU A 66 -4.08 8.74 -7.28
CA LEU A 66 -3.47 7.54 -6.70
C LEU A 66 -3.33 7.62 -5.17
N LEU A 67 -3.13 8.81 -4.63
CA LEU A 67 -3.00 9.03 -3.19
C LEU A 67 -4.32 9.36 -2.48
N GLY A 68 -5.39 9.66 -3.24
CA GLY A 68 -6.65 10.14 -2.69
C GLY A 68 -6.54 11.56 -2.11
N LEU A 69 -5.72 12.42 -2.72
CA LEU A 69 -5.45 13.78 -2.27
C LEU A 69 -5.92 14.82 -3.30
N ASP A 70 -6.30 15.99 -2.83
CA ASP A 70 -6.52 17.16 -3.68
C ASP A 70 -5.20 17.67 -4.26
N LYS A 71 -5.29 18.54 -5.29
CA LYS A 71 -4.14 19.06 -6.02
C LYS A 71 -3.18 19.87 -5.13
N SER A 72 -3.70 20.66 -4.19
CA SER A 72 -2.88 21.50 -3.31
C SER A 72 -2.07 20.66 -2.33
N SER A 73 -2.73 19.68 -1.70
CA SER A 73 -2.12 18.71 -0.78
C SER A 73 -1.05 17.88 -1.48
N THR A 74 -1.34 17.42 -2.72
CA THR A 74 -0.38 16.67 -3.55
C THR A 74 0.83 17.52 -3.90
N SER A 75 0.63 18.76 -4.35
CA SER A 75 1.72 19.67 -4.70
C SER A 75 2.61 19.98 -3.50
N GLY A 76 2.02 20.24 -2.33
CA GLY A 76 2.78 20.49 -1.10
C GLY A 76 3.53 19.24 -0.59
N LEU A 77 2.96 18.04 -0.80
CA LEU A 77 3.62 16.78 -0.47
C LEU A 77 4.85 16.55 -1.36
N VAL A 78 4.72 16.76 -2.67
CA VAL A 78 5.82 16.63 -3.64
C VAL A 78 6.91 17.68 -3.36
N GLU A 79 6.54 18.93 -3.07
CA GLU A 79 7.48 19.98 -2.74
C GLU A 79 8.33 19.64 -1.48
N ARG A 80 7.71 19.09 -0.45
CA ARG A 80 8.45 18.65 0.75
C ARG A 80 9.41 17.49 0.44
N ALA A 81 9.00 16.53 -0.40
CA ALA A 81 9.87 15.44 -0.82
C ALA A 81 11.02 15.93 -1.73
N GLU A 82 10.76 16.91 -2.59
CA GLU A 82 11.77 17.55 -3.45
C GLU A 82 12.81 18.33 -2.62
N ARG A 83 12.37 19.07 -1.62
CA ARG A 83 13.30 19.76 -0.67
C ARG A 83 14.18 18.77 0.11
N ARG A 84 13.73 17.55 0.33
CA ARG A 84 14.52 16.45 0.91
C ARG A 84 15.43 15.76 -0.12
N GLY A 85 15.38 16.15 -1.39
CA GLY A 85 16.15 15.53 -2.46
C GLY A 85 15.68 14.12 -2.84
N LEU A 86 14.46 13.71 -2.46
CA LEU A 86 13.95 12.36 -2.69
C LEU A 86 13.23 12.22 -4.02
N VAL A 87 12.66 13.32 -4.53
CA VAL A 87 11.96 13.35 -5.81
C VAL A 87 12.44 14.52 -6.66
N ALA A 88 12.20 14.44 -7.96
CA ALA A 88 12.46 15.51 -8.92
C ALA A 88 11.22 15.72 -9.80
N ARG A 89 11.05 16.94 -10.28
CA ARG A 89 10.05 17.34 -11.25
C ARG A 89 10.69 17.52 -12.62
N SER A 90 10.01 17.06 -13.67
CA SER A 90 10.42 17.27 -15.05
C SER A 90 9.21 17.58 -15.94
N PRO A 91 9.38 18.35 -17.04
CA PRO A 91 8.33 18.53 -18.02
C PRO A 91 7.90 17.17 -18.62
N SER A 92 6.61 17.02 -18.88
CA SER A 92 6.10 15.83 -19.59
C SER A 92 6.51 15.89 -21.07
N PRO A 93 7.10 14.83 -21.63
CA PRO A 93 7.40 14.77 -23.06
C PRO A 93 6.13 14.80 -23.94
N ALA A 94 5.01 14.29 -23.42
CA ALA A 94 3.75 14.21 -24.14
C ALA A 94 2.95 15.54 -24.10
N ASP A 95 3.11 16.31 -23.03
CA ASP A 95 2.43 17.59 -22.83
C ASP A 95 3.33 18.49 -21.97
N GLY A 96 3.98 19.44 -22.61
CA GLY A 96 4.90 20.39 -21.96
C GLY A 96 4.27 21.27 -20.87
N ARG A 97 2.93 21.24 -20.72
CA ARG A 97 2.22 21.92 -19.62
C ARG A 97 2.10 21.06 -18.38
N SER A 98 2.30 19.76 -18.50
CA SER A 98 2.22 18.78 -17.41
C SER A 98 3.60 18.53 -16.82
N VAL A 99 3.64 18.36 -15.50
CA VAL A 99 4.88 18.09 -14.75
C VAL A 99 4.81 16.65 -14.25
N LEU A 100 5.81 15.87 -14.63
CA LEU A 100 6.03 14.51 -14.12
C LEU A 100 6.84 14.55 -12.82
N VAL A 101 6.56 13.61 -11.93
CA VAL A 101 7.29 13.41 -10.68
C VAL A 101 7.98 12.05 -10.73
N SER A 102 9.26 12.03 -10.39
CA SER A 102 10.06 10.79 -10.33
C SER A 102 10.95 10.76 -9.10
N LEU A 103 11.40 9.56 -8.72
CA LEU A 103 12.41 9.42 -7.67
C LEU A 103 13.77 9.90 -8.17
N THR A 104 14.52 10.56 -7.30
CA THR A 104 15.97 10.76 -7.47
C THR A 104 16.73 9.46 -7.15
N ASP A 105 18.06 9.42 -7.35
CA ASP A 105 18.88 8.29 -6.92
C ASP A 105 18.81 8.09 -5.39
N ALA A 106 18.84 9.18 -4.62
CA ALA A 106 18.65 9.13 -3.17
C ALA A 106 17.26 8.59 -2.79
N GLY A 107 16.21 9.02 -3.51
CA GLY A 107 14.86 8.51 -3.31
C GLY A 107 14.74 7.02 -3.64
N ARG A 108 15.37 6.57 -4.72
CA ARG A 108 15.41 5.15 -5.10
C ARG A 108 16.12 4.29 -4.06
N SER A 109 17.28 4.72 -3.58
CA SER A 109 18.00 4.01 -2.52
C SER A 109 17.18 3.89 -1.26
N LEU A 110 16.59 4.98 -0.78
CA LEU A 110 15.74 4.98 0.42
C LEU A 110 14.54 4.05 0.28
N VAL A 111 13.85 4.10 -0.87
CA VAL A 111 12.70 3.21 -1.15
C VAL A 111 13.13 1.75 -1.19
N SER A 112 14.28 1.44 -1.79
CA SER A 112 14.82 0.07 -1.85
C SER A 112 15.07 -0.48 -0.45
N ASP A 113 15.74 0.30 0.41
CA ASP A 113 16.07 -0.09 1.78
C ASP A 113 14.82 -0.29 2.63
N ALA A 114 13.92 0.68 2.63
CA ALA A 114 12.65 0.62 3.38
C ALA A 114 11.75 -0.52 2.88
N SER A 115 11.70 -0.75 1.56
CA SER A 115 10.90 -1.84 0.98
C SER A 115 11.44 -3.21 1.33
N SER A 116 12.76 -3.40 1.37
CA SER A 116 13.37 -4.68 1.71
C SER A 116 13.06 -5.06 3.16
N GLN A 117 13.16 -4.12 4.08
CA GLN A 117 12.86 -4.31 5.50
C GLN A 117 11.37 -4.60 5.71
N PHE A 118 10.49 -3.80 5.10
CA PHE A 118 9.04 -4.05 5.16
C PHE A 118 8.67 -5.41 4.57
N THR A 119 9.29 -5.80 3.44
CA THR A 119 9.09 -7.12 2.84
C THR A 119 9.51 -8.23 3.79
N ALA A 120 10.63 -8.09 4.50
CA ALA A 120 11.07 -9.07 5.49
C ALA A 120 10.05 -9.22 6.64
N ASP A 121 9.53 -8.10 7.17
CA ASP A 121 8.52 -8.13 8.24
C ASP A 121 7.23 -8.83 7.82
N VAL A 122 6.71 -8.48 6.64
CA VAL A 122 5.48 -9.10 6.11
C VAL A 122 5.74 -10.57 5.77
N SER A 123 6.92 -10.91 5.22
CA SER A 123 7.29 -12.29 4.94
C SER A 123 7.33 -13.14 6.21
N ALA A 124 7.90 -12.63 7.29
CA ALA A 124 7.91 -13.32 8.59
C ALA A 124 6.50 -13.56 9.15
N LEU A 125 5.55 -12.66 8.87
CA LEU A 125 4.14 -12.88 9.18
C LEU A 125 3.54 -14.00 8.32
N LEU A 126 3.82 -13.99 7.02
CA LEU A 126 3.32 -14.96 6.05
C LEU A 126 3.97 -16.35 6.19
N ASP A 127 5.16 -16.44 6.77
CA ASP A 127 5.87 -17.71 7.01
C ASP A 127 5.16 -18.64 8.00
N ARG A 128 4.18 -18.11 8.74
CA ARG A 128 3.27 -18.90 9.60
C ARG A 128 2.23 -19.68 8.81
N LEU A 129 2.04 -19.37 7.52
CA LEU A 129 1.09 -20.03 6.64
C LEU A 129 1.75 -21.16 5.86
N SER A 130 0.95 -22.19 5.53
CA SER A 130 1.37 -23.19 4.56
C SER A 130 1.59 -22.56 3.17
N GLN A 131 2.35 -23.24 2.31
CA GLN A 131 2.54 -22.76 0.92
C GLN A 131 1.22 -22.69 0.13
N HIS A 132 0.28 -23.59 0.44
CA HIS A 132 -1.05 -23.58 -0.16
C HIS A 132 -1.82 -22.32 0.25
N ASP A 133 -1.86 -22.00 1.55
CA ASP A 133 -2.59 -20.85 2.06
C ASP A 133 -1.99 -19.53 1.59
N ARG A 134 -0.66 -19.43 1.49
CA ARG A 134 0.00 -18.26 0.90
C ARG A 134 -0.42 -18.02 -0.54
N ARG A 135 -0.51 -19.06 -1.38
CA ARG A 135 -0.98 -18.96 -2.76
C ARG A 135 -2.45 -18.55 -2.82
N ALA A 136 -3.28 -19.13 -1.98
CA ALA A 136 -4.70 -18.77 -1.87
C ALA A 136 -4.86 -17.31 -1.46
N LEU A 137 -4.14 -16.87 -0.42
CA LEU A 137 -4.13 -15.47 0.03
C LEU A 137 -3.72 -14.52 -1.11
N THR A 138 -2.61 -14.81 -1.81
CA THR A 138 -2.16 -14.00 -2.95
C THR A 138 -3.24 -13.86 -4.00
N THR A 139 -3.90 -14.96 -4.37
CA THR A 139 -4.96 -14.96 -5.37
C THR A 139 -6.16 -14.13 -4.93
N ILE A 140 -6.61 -14.29 -3.68
CA ILE A 140 -7.76 -13.56 -3.12
C ILE A 140 -7.46 -12.07 -3.04
N VAL A 141 -6.33 -11.70 -2.45
CA VAL A 141 -5.92 -10.29 -2.32
C VAL A 141 -5.79 -9.62 -3.68
N THR A 142 -5.16 -10.29 -4.66
CA THR A 142 -5.02 -9.76 -6.02
C THR A 142 -6.39 -9.48 -6.65
N ARG A 143 -7.33 -10.42 -6.56
CA ARG A 143 -8.69 -10.24 -7.10
C ARG A 143 -9.42 -9.05 -6.46
N LEU A 144 -9.35 -8.92 -5.15
CA LEU A 144 -9.97 -7.81 -4.42
C LEU A 144 -9.38 -6.46 -4.84
N LEU A 145 -8.04 -6.37 -4.92
CA LEU A 145 -7.36 -5.13 -5.29
C LEU A 145 -7.60 -4.75 -6.75
N VAL A 146 -7.60 -5.71 -7.67
CA VAL A 146 -7.90 -5.47 -9.08
C VAL A 146 -9.33 -4.95 -9.26
N ALA A 147 -10.31 -5.59 -8.62
CA ALA A 147 -11.71 -5.15 -8.68
C ALA A 147 -11.85 -3.73 -8.12
N HIS A 148 -11.31 -3.46 -6.94
CA HIS A 148 -11.36 -2.12 -6.33
C HIS A 148 -10.66 -1.07 -7.19
N ALA A 149 -9.50 -1.37 -7.77
CA ALA A 149 -8.77 -0.44 -8.64
C ALA A 149 -9.56 -0.11 -9.92
N ALA A 150 -10.21 -1.11 -10.52
CA ALA A 150 -11.07 -0.92 -11.67
C ALA A 150 -12.25 0.03 -11.38
N ASP A 151 -12.90 -0.11 -10.22
CA ASP A 151 -13.97 0.79 -9.78
C ASP A 151 -13.51 2.24 -9.63
N GLN A 152 -12.24 2.45 -9.31
CA GLN A 152 -11.61 3.78 -9.19
C GLN A 152 -11.00 4.30 -10.50
N GLY A 153 -11.06 3.52 -11.59
CA GLY A 153 -10.41 3.85 -12.86
C GLY A 153 -8.88 3.89 -12.74
N ILE A 154 -8.30 3.07 -11.85
CA ILE A 154 -6.86 2.95 -11.62
C ILE A 154 -6.37 1.63 -12.19
N GLU A 155 -5.32 1.66 -13.02
CA GLU A 155 -4.63 0.48 -13.46
C GLU A 155 -3.60 0.04 -12.39
N LEU A 156 -3.82 -1.13 -11.80
CA LEU A 156 -3.00 -1.62 -10.70
C LEU A 156 -1.62 -2.11 -11.17
N PHE A 157 -1.55 -2.71 -12.35
CA PHE A 157 -0.33 -3.23 -12.97
C PHE A 157 -0.11 -2.53 -14.32
N PRO A 158 0.47 -1.32 -14.34
CA PRO A 158 0.76 -0.66 -15.60
C PRO A 158 1.79 -1.49 -16.39
N GLU A 159 1.54 -1.67 -17.69
CA GLU A 159 2.53 -2.28 -18.56
C GLU A 159 3.82 -1.45 -18.49
N THR A 160 4.92 -2.12 -18.20
CA THR A 160 6.26 -1.51 -18.21
C THR A 160 6.60 -1.14 -19.64
N ARG A 161 6.51 0.14 -19.98
CA ARG A 161 7.00 0.68 -21.26
C ARG A 161 8.49 0.93 -21.20
#